data_6d776e8f731c62e63eb18351bb38c253
#
_entry.id   6d776e8f731c62e63eb18351bb38c253
#
_cell.length_a   1.000
_cell.length_b   1.000
_cell.length_c   1.000
_cell.angle_alpha   90.00
_cell.angle_beta   90.00
_cell.angle_gamma   90.00
#
_symmetry.space_group_name_H-M   'P 1'
#
loop_
_entity.id
_entity.type
_entity.pdbx_description
1 polymer ?
#
loop_
_entity_poly.entity_id
_entity_poly.type
_entity_poly.pdbx_seq_one_letter_code
_entity_poly.pdbx_strand_id
1 'polypeptide(L)'
;MEYRIERDSMGEVRVPADRYWGAQTQRSHENFPIGVGIETMPAEIIRAFAVLKKAAAIANRELLPARMSAEKCALIGRVCDEILAGELAGHFPLVVWQTGSGTQSNMNVNEVIANRGNELAGKKLLHPNDDVNMSQSSNDTFPTAMHIAACLAVEDRLLPAVSALERTLLHLEAENADVLKSGRTHLQDATPITFAQEISGWRTSLARDRELLTAALPPLRELALGGTAVGTGLNAPDGFDRAVAAAIAELTGKPFVTASNKFHALTSKDELVFAHGAVKALACDMMKLANDVRWLASGPRTGLGEITIPANEPGSSIMPGKVNPTQCEAVTMVAVQVMGNDAAVGIAASQGNFELNVFMPVCAYNFLQSVRLLSEAIASFDKNCASGIRANRERMDENVRRSLMLVTALNPHIGYENAARIAKKAYAENLTLREACAALELLPPEEFDRIVCPERMV
;
A
#
# COMPACT_ATOMS: atom_id res chain seq x y z
N MET A 1 23.32 0.33 -33.89
CA MET A 1 23.33 1.04 -32.61
C MET A 1 24.76 1.52 -32.40
N GLU A 2 24.97 2.81 -32.18
CA GLU A 2 26.30 3.36 -31.89
C GLU A 2 26.68 3.08 -30.44
N TYR A 3 27.97 2.90 -30.16
CA TYR A 3 28.52 2.62 -28.84
C TYR A 3 29.65 3.57 -28.52
N ARG A 4 29.78 3.96 -27.27
CA ARG A 4 30.95 4.60 -26.70
C ARG A 4 31.68 3.63 -25.77
N ILE A 5 32.96 3.88 -25.55
CA ILE A 5 33.77 3.12 -24.60
C ILE A 5 33.75 3.84 -23.25
N GLU A 6 33.29 3.14 -22.23
CA GLU A 6 33.40 3.54 -20.83
C GLU A 6 34.42 2.65 -20.11
N ARG A 7 34.93 3.08 -18.97
CA ARG A 7 35.97 2.35 -18.23
C ARG A 7 35.68 2.39 -16.73
N ASP A 8 35.85 1.25 -16.09
CA ASP A 8 35.89 1.10 -14.63
C ASP A 8 37.15 0.37 -14.17
N SER A 9 37.22 -0.03 -12.89
CA SER A 9 38.37 -0.75 -12.32
C SER A 9 38.62 -2.14 -12.95
N MET A 10 37.66 -2.69 -13.68
CA MET A 10 37.75 -3.98 -14.37
C MET A 10 38.15 -3.84 -15.85
N GLY A 11 38.25 -2.61 -16.36
CA GLY A 11 38.63 -2.32 -17.74
C GLY A 11 37.55 -1.67 -18.58
N GLU A 12 37.70 -1.78 -19.92
CA GLU A 12 36.78 -1.15 -20.87
C GLU A 12 35.50 -1.96 -21.07
N VAL A 13 34.40 -1.23 -21.30
CA VAL A 13 33.11 -1.80 -21.66
C VAL A 13 32.41 -0.92 -22.69
N ARG A 14 31.67 -1.51 -23.62
CA ARG A 14 30.88 -0.82 -24.64
C ARG A 14 29.50 -0.46 -24.08
N VAL A 15 29.17 0.83 -24.07
CA VAL A 15 27.88 1.34 -23.61
C VAL A 15 27.16 1.98 -24.79
N PRO A 16 25.83 1.81 -24.98
CA PRO A 16 25.09 2.49 -26.03
C PRO A 16 25.32 4.01 -25.97
N ALA A 17 25.62 4.64 -27.10
CA ALA A 17 26.03 6.03 -27.14
C ALA A 17 24.92 7.01 -26.72
N ASP A 18 23.65 6.59 -26.89
CA ASP A 18 22.45 7.35 -26.54
C ASP A 18 22.02 7.22 -25.07
N ARG A 19 22.83 6.55 -24.24
CA ARG A 19 22.50 6.29 -22.83
C ARG A 19 23.48 7.03 -21.90
N TYR A 20 22.94 7.56 -20.79
CA TYR A 20 23.79 8.24 -19.80
C TYR A 20 24.43 7.33 -18.76
N TRP A 21 23.99 6.06 -18.66
CA TRP A 21 24.68 5.12 -17.74
C TRP A 21 26.11 4.80 -18.20
N GLY A 22 26.93 4.36 -17.28
CA GLY A 22 28.35 4.09 -17.53
C GLY A 22 28.68 2.60 -17.47
N ALA A 23 29.97 2.34 -17.19
CA ALA A 23 30.55 0.99 -17.21
C ALA A 23 29.94 0.03 -16.21
N GLN A 24 29.74 0.47 -14.95
CA GLN A 24 29.25 -0.41 -13.89
C GLN A 24 27.79 -0.82 -14.14
N THR A 25 26.95 0.11 -14.59
CA THR A 25 25.57 -0.20 -14.99
C THR A 25 25.54 -1.17 -16.17
N GLN A 26 26.36 -0.96 -17.19
CA GLN A 26 26.37 -1.84 -18.35
C GLN A 26 26.76 -3.28 -17.96
N ARG A 27 27.79 -3.44 -17.10
CA ARG A 27 28.16 -4.76 -16.59
C ARG A 27 27.03 -5.43 -15.82
N SER A 28 26.33 -4.68 -14.97
CA SER A 28 25.20 -5.21 -14.21
C SER A 28 24.06 -5.64 -15.13
N HIS A 29 23.75 -4.82 -16.14
CA HIS A 29 22.72 -5.12 -17.13
C HIS A 29 23.02 -6.41 -17.91
N GLU A 30 24.28 -6.64 -18.23
CA GLU A 30 24.73 -7.87 -18.94
C GLU A 30 24.83 -9.07 -17.98
N ASN A 31 25.21 -8.86 -16.72
CA ASN A 31 25.42 -9.94 -15.75
C ASN A 31 24.13 -10.50 -15.15
N PHE A 32 23.04 -9.72 -15.10
CA PHE A 32 21.78 -10.10 -14.48
C PHE A 32 20.59 -10.03 -15.47
N PRO A 33 20.53 -10.88 -16.50
CA PRO A 33 19.41 -10.91 -17.43
C PRO A 33 18.21 -11.68 -16.83
N ILE A 34 17.75 -11.27 -15.64
CA ILE A 34 16.72 -11.96 -14.86
C ILE A 34 15.51 -11.02 -14.72
N GLY A 35 14.35 -11.40 -15.27
CA GLY A 35 13.12 -10.62 -15.19
C GLY A 35 13.17 -9.28 -15.95
N VAL A 36 14.02 -9.19 -16.98
CA VAL A 36 14.22 -7.98 -17.79
C VAL A 36 12.90 -7.52 -18.40
N GLY A 37 12.59 -6.24 -18.21
CA GLY A 37 11.34 -5.61 -18.70
C GLY A 37 10.11 -5.88 -17.84
N ILE A 38 10.22 -6.71 -16.79
CA ILE A 38 9.13 -7.00 -15.84
C ILE A 38 9.54 -6.57 -14.44
N GLU A 39 10.53 -7.23 -13.82
CA GLU A 39 11.01 -6.90 -12.47
C GLU A 39 12.18 -5.89 -12.54
N THR A 40 11.91 -4.70 -13.08
CA THR A 40 12.85 -3.58 -13.08
C THR A 40 12.87 -2.89 -11.71
N MET A 41 13.98 -2.21 -11.40
CA MET A 41 14.08 -1.39 -10.18
C MET A 41 12.93 -0.35 -10.18
N PRO A 42 12.11 -0.29 -9.12
CA PRO A 42 10.98 0.63 -9.05
C PRO A 42 11.38 2.08 -9.28
N ALA A 43 10.59 2.81 -10.05
CA ALA A 43 10.82 4.23 -10.32
C ALA A 43 10.84 5.06 -9.02
N GLU A 44 10.11 4.64 -8.01
CA GLU A 44 10.11 5.24 -6.68
C GLU A 44 11.50 5.21 -6.03
N ILE A 45 12.25 4.13 -6.20
CA ILE A 45 13.65 4.03 -5.73
C ILE A 45 14.56 4.98 -6.50
N ILE A 46 14.41 5.05 -7.82
CA ILE A 46 15.20 5.99 -8.65
C ILE A 46 14.93 7.44 -8.25
N ARG A 47 13.67 7.79 -8.02
CA ARG A 47 13.27 9.14 -7.55
C ARG A 47 13.81 9.42 -6.14
N ALA A 48 13.77 8.44 -5.24
CA ALA A 48 14.35 8.55 -3.90
C ALA A 48 15.86 8.77 -3.94
N PHE A 49 16.57 8.07 -4.83
CA PHE A 49 17.98 8.34 -5.09
C PHE A 49 18.21 9.77 -5.60
N ALA A 50 17.39 10.29 -6.50
CA ALA A 50 17.53 11.66 -6.98
C ALA A 50 17.41 12.68 -5.83
N VAL A 51 16.44 12.52 -4.94
CA VAL A 51 16.31 13.33 -3.72
C VAL A 51 17.56 13.21 -2.85
N LEU A 52 18.00 11.98 -2.58
CA LEU A 52 19.19 11.69 -1.77
C LEU A 52 20.45 12.32 -2.35
N LYS A 53 20.71 12.16 -3.67
CA LYS A 53 21.91 12.69 -4.33
C LYS A 53 21.91 14.22 -4.36
N LYS A 54 20.77 14.84 -4.58
CA LYS A 54 20.62 16.30 -4.48
C LYS A 54 20.91 16.80 -3.06
N ALA A 55 20.34 16.14 -2.04
CA ALA A 55 20.57 16.46 -0.63
C ALA A 55 22.04 16.26 -0.24
N ALA A 56 22.66 15.17 -0.68
CA ALA A 56 24.08 14.90 -0.42
C ALA A 56 25.01 15.95 -1.06
N ALA A 57 24.71 16.41 -2.28
CA ALA A 57 25.44 17.50 -2.92
C ALA A 57 25.34 18.82 -2.14
N ILE A 58 24.15 19.15 -1.62
CA ILE A 58 23.89 20.33 -0.77
C ILE A 58 24.72 20.22 0.51
N ALA A 59 24.64 19.10 1.25
CA ALA A 59 25.37 18.88 2.49
C ALA A 59 26.88 18.91 2.27
N ASN A 60 27.39 18.26 1.21
CA ASN A 60 28.82 18.28 0.87
C ASN A 60 29.29 19.67 0.45
N ARG A 61 28.49 20.48 -0.20
CA ARG A 61 28.83 21.87 -0.51
C ARG A 61 29.00 22.71 0.76
N GLU A 62 28.18 22.49 1.76
CA GLU A 62 28.27 23.17 3.04
C GLU A 62 29.54 22.75 3.83
N LEU A 63 29.73 21.42 3.94
CA LEU A 63 30.78 20.85 4.79
C LEU A 63 32.15 20.74 4.12
N LEU A 64 32.18 20.56 2.80
CA LEU A 64 33.41 20.34 2.00
C LEU A 64 33.44 21.27 0.77
N PRO A 65 33.34 22.61 0.92
CA PRO A 65 33.22 23.54 -0.20
C PRO A 65 34.42 23.53 -1.16
N ALA A 66 35.60 23.11 -0.70
CA ALA A 66 36.80 22.94 -1.52
C ALA A 66 36.69 21.74 -2.50
N ARG A 67 35.90 20.73 -2.17
CA ARG A 67 35.68 19.51 -2.98
C ARG A 67 34.38 19.59 -3.79
N MET A 68 33.28 20.05 -3.18
CA MET A 68 32.00 20.24 -3.80
C MET A 68 31.79 21.73 -4.11
N SER A 69 32.18 22.17 -5.32
CA SER A 69 31.98 23.55 -5.76
C SER A 69 30.51 23.87 -5.98
N ALA A 70 30.17 25.18 -6.04
CA ALA A 70 28.82 25.63 -6.38
C ALA A 70 28.34 25.13 -7.75
N GLU A 71 29.25 25.09 -8.75
CA GLU A 71 28.96 24.60 -10.10
C GLU A 71 28.62 23.10 -10.09
N LYS A 72 29.42 22.26 -9.39
CA LYS A 72 29.17 20.82 -9.25
C LYS A 72 27.83 20.54 -8.54
N CYS A 73 27.58 21.21 -7.42
CA CYS A 73 26.34 21.07 -6.67
C CYS A 73 25.12 21.47 -7.52
N ALA A 74 25.19 22.57 -8.25
CA ALA A 74 24.10 23.03 -9.11
C ALA A 74 23.81 22.04 -10.26
N LEU A 75 24.86 21.46 -10.87
CA LEU A 75 24.70 20.47 -11.95
C LEU A 75 24.08 19.16 -11.43
N ILE A 76 24.56 18.64 -10.30
CA ILE A 76 23.97 17.46 -9.66
C ILE A 76 22.49 17.72 -9.35
N GLY A 77 22.19 18.87 -8.74
CA GLY A 77 20.82 19.27 -8.43
C GLY A 77 19.91 19.33 -9.66
N ARG A 78 20.38 19.95 -10.75
CA ARG A 78 19.64 20.03 -12.00
C ARG A 78 19.33 18.68 -12.60
N VAL A 79 20.30 17.77 -12.68
CA VAL A 79 20.07 16.43 -13.22
C VAL A 79 19.13 15.63 -12.32
N CYS A 80 19.24 15.77 -10.99
CA CYS A 80 18.27 15.17 -10.07
C CYS A 80 16.84 15.68 -10.35
N ASP A 81 16.66 16.95 -10.66
CA ASP A 81 15.35 17.51 -11.03
C ASP A 81 14.84 16.93 -12.35
N GLU A 82 15.69 16.73 -13.37
CA GLU A 82 15.35 16.01 -14.62
C GLU A 82 14.89 14.56 -14.33
N ILE A 83 15.56 13.85 -13.38
CA ILE A 83 15.15 12.50 -12.95
C ILE A 83 13.77 12.53 -12.25
N LEU A 84 13.56 13.47 -11.34
CA LEU A 84 12.29 13.63 -10.62
C LEU A 84 11.13 13.98 -11.56
N ALA A 85 11.41 14.75 -12.62
CA ALA A 85 10.44 15.07 -13.67
C ALA A 85 10.15 13.88 -14.61
N GLY A 86 10.96 12.81 -14.55
CA GLY A 86 10.81 11.61 -15.39
C GLY A 86 11.46 11.73 -16.78
N GLU A 87 12.18 12.82 -17.06
CA GLU A 87 12.81 13.08 -18.35
C GLU A 87 13.92 12.09 -18.71
N LEU A 88 14.51 11.44 -17.68
CA LEU A 88 15.60 10.47 -17.81
C LEU A 88 15.17 9.01 -17.55
N ALA A 89 13.87 8.69 -17.59
CA ALA A 89 13.36 7.36 -17.23
C ALA A 89 14.00 6.21 -18.02
N GLY A 90 14.35 6.42 -19.30
CA GLY A 90 14.98 5.40 -20.16
C GLY A 90 16.45 5.07 -19.81
N HIS A 91 17.05 5.68 -18.79
CA HIS A 91 18.45 5.52 -18.42
C HIS A 91 18.67 4.65 -17.17
N PHE A 92 17.61 3.96 -16.68
CA PHE A 92 17.65 3.10 -15.49
C PHE A 92 17.20 1.68 -15.83
N PRO A 93 18.04 0.87 -16.53
CA PRO A 93 17.65 -0.41 -17.09
C PRO A 93 17.72 -1.59 -16.11
N LEU A 94 18.22 -1.35 -14.87
CA LEU A 94 18.58 -2.44 -13.98
C LEU A 94 17.35 -3.13 -13.38
N VAL A 95 17.52 -4.44 -13.18
CA VAL A 95 16.50 -5.31 -12.59
C VAL A 95 16.62 -5.36 -11.06
N VAL A 96 15.58 -5.85 -10.41
CA VAL A 96 15.56 -6.13 -8.95
C VAL A 96 16.59 -7.21 -8.60
N TRP A 97 16.74 -8.21 -9.48
CA TRP A 97 17.61 -9.38 -9.30
C TRP A 97 19.07 -9.03 -9.64
N GLN A 98 19.66 -8.19 -8.79
CA GLN A 98 21.04 -7.71 -8.88
C GLN A 98 21.78 -7.97 -7.56
N THR A 99 22.94 -7.34 -7.32
CA THR A 99 23.59 -7.42 -6.01
C THR A 99 22.63 -6.97 -4.90
N GLY A 100 22.55 -7.76 -3.85
CA GLY A 100 21.58 -7.56 -2.76
C GLY A 100 21.77 -6.29 -1.92
N SER A 101 22.93 -5.63 -2.02
CA SER A 101 23.22 -4.32 -1.44
C SER A 101 22.68 -3.14 -2.26
N GLY A 102 22.22 -3.38 -3.50
CA GLY A 102 21.77 -2.32 -4.41
C GLY A 102 22.87 -1.45 -4.98
N THR A 103 24.14 -1.88 -4.90
CA THR A 103 25.30 -1.11 -5.38
C THR A 103 25.17 -0.70 -6.84
N GLN A 104 24.70 -1.59 -7.71
CA GLN A 104 24.55 -1.27 -9.12
C GLN A 104 23.50 -0.19 -9.35
N SER A 105 22.39 -0.20 -8.62
CA SER A 105 21.38 0.88 -8.70
C SER A 105 21.92 2.22 -8.22
N ASN A 106 22.69 2.24 -7.12
CA ASN A 106 23.38 3.44 -6.67
C ASN A 106 24.34 3.97 -7.74
N MET A 107 25.14 3.07 -8.36
CA MET A 107 26.08 3.46 -9.40
C MET A 107 25.38 3.88 -10.69
N ASN A 108 24.27 3.24 -11.05
CA ASN A 108 23.45 3.66 -12.20
C ASN A 108 23.01 5.13 -12.05
N VAL A 109 22.49 5.51 -10.90
CA VAL A 109 22.10 6.91 -10.64
C VAL A 109 23.33 7.83 -10.66
N ASN A 110 24.44 7.42 -10.03
CA ASN A 110 25.68 8.21 -10.03
C ASN A 110 26.21 8.45 -11.46
N GLU A 111 26.25 7.41 -12.28
CA GLU A 111 26.73 7.47 -13.67
C GLU A 111 25.84 8.35 -14.54
N VAL A 112 24.52 8.22 -14.43
CA VAL A 112 23.54 9.05 -15.15
C VAL A 112 23.70 10.51 -14.76
N ILE A 113 23.81 10.81 -13.46
CA ILE A 113 23.98 12.21 -12.99
C ILE A 113 25.29 12.78 -13.49
N ALA A 114 26.41 12.03 -13.39
CA ALA A 114 27.69 12.54 -13.82
C ALA A 114 27.76 12.76 -15.34
N ASN A 115 27.30 11.81 -16.15
CA ASN A 115 27.36 11.91 -17.60
C ASN A 115 26.43 12.99 -18.16
N ARG A 116 25.18 13.07 -17.67
CA ARG A 116 24.26 14.13 -18.05
C ARG A 116 24.73 15.51 -17.58
N GLY A 117 25.27 15.61 -16.35
CA GLY A 117 25.83 16.84 -15.84
C GLY A 117 27.05 17.31 -16.63
N ASN A 118 27.92 16.41 -17.06
CA ASN A 118 29.06 16.72 -17.93
C ASN A 118 28.63 17.22 -19.31
N GLU A 119 27.58 16.61 -19.89
CA GLU A 119 26.99 17.09 -21.14
C GLU A 119 26.45 18.52 -20.98
N LEU A 120 25.70 18.79 -19.92
CA LEU A 120 25.16 20.12 -19.62
C LEU A 120 26.26 21.16 -19.38
N ALA A 121 27.39 20.76 -18.79
CA ALA A 121 28.55 21.63 -18.58
C ALA A 121 29.40 21.84 -19.84
N GLY A 122 29.24 21.00 -20.88
CA GLY A 122 30.10 21.01 -22.07
C GLY A 122 31.56 20.59 -21.78
N LYS A 123 31.82 20.01 -20.60
CA LYS A 123 33.17 19.57 -20.14
C LYS A 123 33.05 18.45 -19.12
N LYS A 124 34.12 17.65 -18.96
CA LYS A 124 34.20 16.62 -17.92
C LYS A 124 34.49 17.28 -16.56
N LEU A 125 33.43 17.51 -15.78
CA LEU A 125 33.45 18.18 -14.47
C LEU A 125 33.06 17.26 -13.32
N LEU A 126 32.12 16.36 -13.54
CA LEU A 126 31.60 15.43 -12.54
C LEU A 126 32.18 14.03 -12.74
N HIS A 127 32.52 13.38 -11.63
CA HIS A 127 32.89 11.97 -11.57
C HIS A 127 31.86 11.19 -10.72
N PRO A 128 31.37 10.01 -11.17
CA PRO A 128 30.31 9.26 -10.48
C PRO A 128 30.67 8.93 -9.01
N ASN A 129 31.91 8.50 -8.75
CA ASN A 129 32.35 8.12 -7.42
C ASN A 129 32.81 9.31 -6.59
N ASP A 130 33.65 10.20 -7.17
CA ASP A 130 34.36 11.24 -6.39
C ASP A 130 33.46 12.44 -6.08
N ASP A 131 32.46 12.73 -6.95
CA ASP A 131 31.59 13.88 -6.82
C ASP A 131 30.15 13.47 -6.44
N VAL A 132 29.51 12.63 -7.24
CA VAL A 132 28.10 12.26 -7.02
C VAL A 132 27.94 11.35 -5.79
N ASN A 133 28.90 10.45 -5.55
CA ASN A 133 28.92 9.55 -4.40
C ASN A 133 29.77 10.06 -3.21
N MET A 134 30.17 11.32 -3.23
CA MET A 134 31.00 11.92 -2.17
C MET A 134 30.38 11.74 -0.79
N SER A 135 31.17 11.30 0.19
CA SER A 135 30.75 11.04 1.59
C SER A 135 29.73 9.90 1.77
N GLN A 136 29.56 9.02 0.78
CA GLN A 136 28.53 7.99 0.74
C GLN A 136 29.12 6.61 0.43
N SER A 137 28.35 5.57 0.74
CA SER A 137 28.51 4.20 0.27
C SER A 137 27.19 3.71 -0.31
N SER A 138 27.22 2.70 -1.19
CA SER A 138 25.96 2.01 -1.59
C SER A 138 25.25 1.40 -0.39
N ASN A 139 26.01 1.03 0.65
CA ASN A 139 25.49 0.35 1.83
C ASN A 139 24.59 1.25 2.68
N ASP A 140 24.83 2.57 2.71
CA ASP A 140 23.99 3.53 3.40
C ASP A 140 23.01 4.28 2.47
N THR A 141 23.33 4.41 1.17
CA THR A 141 22.46 5.11 0.22
C THR A 141 21.22 4.28 -0.17
N PHE A 142 21.39 2.97 -0.44
CA PHE A 142 20.27 2.14 -0.87
C PHE A 142 19.18 2.00 0.22
N PRO A 143 19.49 1.66 1.49
CA PRO A 143 18.49 1.63 2.54
C PRO A 143 17.85 3.00 2.79
N THR A 144 18.62 4.10 2.65
CA THR A 144 18.06 5.45 2.72
C THR A 144 17.05 5.70 1.58
N ALA A 145 17.37 5.32 0.35
CA ALA A 145 16.43 5.42 -0.78
C ALA A 145 15.18 4.55 -0.56
N MET A 146 15.33 3.35 0.02
CA MET A 146 14.19 2.51 0.41
C MET A 146 13.26 3.21 1.39
N HIS A 147 13.79 3.82 2.44
CA HIS A 147 13.02 4.54 3.46
C HIS A 147 12.30 5.76 2.88
N ILE A 148 12.99 6.57 2.06
CA ILE A 148 12.39 7.72 1.37
C ILE A 148 11.24 7.24 0.47
N ALA A 149 11.49 6.24 -0.38
CA ALA A 149 10.49 5.72 -1.30
C ALA A 149 9.28 5.13 -0.58
N ALA A 150 9.50 4.33 0.48
CA ALA A 150 8.45 3.74 1.28
C ALA A 150 7.59 4.78 1.99
N CYS A 151 8.23 5.75 2.65
CA CYS A 151 7.55 6.84 3.35
C CYS A 151 6.66 7.65 2.40
N LEU A 152 7.22 8.12 1.27
CA LEU A 152 6.47 8.89 0.27
C LEU A 152 5.33 8.08 -0.35
N ALA A 153 5.55 6.79 -0.66
CA ALA A 153 4.50 5.95 -1.22
C ALA A 153 3.32 5.76 -0.26
N VAL A 154 3.59 5.51 1.02
CA VAL A 154 2.53 5.37 2.03
C VAL A 154 1.82 6.70 2.27
N GLU A 155 2.57 7.79 2.46
CA GLU A 155 2.03 9.06 2.89
C GLU A 155 1.33 9.82 1.76
N ASP A 156 1.86 9.77 0.53
CA ASP A 156 1.36 10.57 -0.58
C ASP A 156 0.41 9.80 -1.52
N ARG A 157 0.32 8.47 -1.39
CA ARG A 157 -0.56 7.65 -2.23
C ARG A 157 -1.54 6.80 -1.42
N LEU A 158 -1.06 5.96 -0.49
CA LEU A 158 -1.90 4.99 0.19
C LEU A 158 -2.86 5.67 1.19
N LEU A 159 -2.34 6.53 2.07
CA LEU A 159 -3.15 7.25 3.05
C LEU A 159 -4.24 8.13 2.41
N PRO A 160 -3.98 8.88 1.32
CA PRO A 160 -5.03 9.60 0.61
C PRO A 160 -6.11 8.70 0.01
N ALA A 161 -5.74 7.53 -0.55
CA ALA A 161 -6.70 6.58 -1.11
C ALA A 161 -7.62 6.00 -0.01
N VAL A 162 -7.06 5.58 1.12
CA VAL A 162 -7.82 5.10 2.29
C VAL A 162 -8.76 6.19 2.80
N SER A 163 -8.27 7.43 2.94
CA SER A 163 -9.08 8.56 3.41
C SER A 163 -10.20 8.94 2.44
N ALA A 164 -10.02 8.72 1.14
CA ALA A 164 -11.07 8.95 0.15
C ALA A 164 -12.21 7.92 0.32
N LEU A 165 -11.88 6.64 0.38
CA LEU A 165 -12.86 5.57 0.59
C LEU A 165 -13.57 5.72 1.96
N GLU A 166 -12.84 6.09 3.01
CA GLU A 166 -13.43 6.37 4.33
C GLU A 166 -14.52 7.46 4.26
N ARG A 167 -14.29 8.53 3.50
CA ARG A 167 -15.31 9.59 3.27
C ARG A 167 -16.51 9.10 2.47
N THR A 168 -16.29 8.27 1.46
CA THR A 168 -17.37 7.66 0.67
C THR A 168 -18.24 6.77 1.56
N LEU A 169 -17.62 5.94 2.42
CA LEU A 169 -18.36 5.10 3.36
C LEU A 169 -19.11 5.92 4.42
N LEU A 170 -18.54 7.02 4.90
CA LEU A 170 -19.23 7.93 5.84
C LEU A 170 -20.51 8.53 5.21
N HIS A 171 -20.45 8.91 3.93
CA HIS A 171 -21.61 9.39 3.21
C HIS A 171 -22.67 8.30 3.04
N LEU A 172 -22.24 7.11 2.64
CA LEU A 172 -23.11 5.96 2.47
C LEU A 172 -23.76 5.53 3.80
N GLU A 173 -23.03 5.59 4.92
CA GLU A 173 -23.54 5.37 6.28
C GLU A 173 -24.68 6.35 6.60
N ALA A 174 -24.49 7.64 6.33
CA ALA A 174 -25.50 8.67 6.59
C ALA A 174 -26.78 8.49 5.75
N GLU A 175 -26.64 8.08 4.48
CA GLU A 175 -27.79 7.83 3.58
C GLU A 175 -28.62 6.60 3.96
N ASN A 176 -28.08 5.68 4.78
CA ASN A 176 -28.70 4.41 5.12
C ASN A 176 -28.99 4.24 6.62
N ALA A 177 -29.04 5.34 7.37
CA ALA A 177 -29.24 5.34 8.82
C ALA A 177 -30.58 4.70 9.24
N ASP A 178 -31.61 4.80 8.41
CA ASP A 178 -32.95 4.29 8.63
C ASP A 178 -33.24 2.93 7.97
N VAL A 179 -32.24 2.35 7.28
CA VAL A 179 -32.41 1.10 6.51
C VAL A 179 -32.17 -0.10 7.41
N LEU A 180 -33.24 -0.79 7.80
CA LEU A 180 -33.11 -2.05 8.53
C LEU A 180 -32.76 -3.21 7.60
N LYS A 181 -31.95 -4.12 8.13
CA LYS A 181 -31.56 -5.38 7.48
C LYS A 181 -31.34 -6.49 8.50
N SER A 182 -31.37 -7.75 8.05
CA SER A 182 -30.92 -8.87 8.88
C SER A 182 -29.41 -8.80 9.07
N GLY A 183 -28.95 -8.82 10.33
CA GLY A 183 -27.56 -9.12 10.64
C GLY A 183 -27.26 -10.58 10.30
N ARG A 184 -25.99 -10.92 10.05
CA ARG A 184 -25.55 -12.31 9.79
C ARG A 184 -24.28 -12.62 10.55
N THR A 185 -24.29 -13.77 11.23
CA THR A 185 -23.10 -14.40 11.79
C THR A 185 -23.01 -15.82 11.24
N HIS A 186 -21.80 -16.29 10.89
CA HIS A 186 -21.62 -17.60 10.23
C HIS A 186 -22.38 -17.72 8.89
N LEU A 187 -22.70 -16.60 8.22
CA LEU A 187 -23.62 -16.50 7.08
C LEU A 187 -25.06 -16.97 7.39
N GLN A 188 -25.40 -17.13 8.67
CA GLN A 188 -26.75 -17.44 9.12
C GLN A 188 -27.45 -16.19 9.61
N ASP A 189 -28.78 -16.18 9.54
CA ASP A 189 -29.61 -15.08 10.00
C ASP A 189 -29.35 -14.79 11.49
N ALA A 190 -29.21 -13.51 11.82
CA ALA A 190 -29.05 -13.01 13.18
C ALA A 190 -30.08 -11.90 13.47
N THR A 191 -29.93 -11.23 14.60
CA THR A 191 -30.81 -10.11 14.97
C THR A 191 -30.68 -8.95 13.98
N PRO A 192 -31.71 -8.10 13.86
CA PRO A 192 -31.65 -6.93 12.98
C PRO A 192 -30.53 -5.96 13.33
N ILE A 193 -30.05 -5.29 12.30
CA ILE A 193 -29.15 -4.14 12.37
C ILE A 193 -29.64 -3.09 11.37
N THR A 194 -29.10 -1.87 11.42
CA THR A 194 -29.21 -0.95 10.29
C THR A 194 -28.09 -1.21 9.28
N PHE A 195 -28.33 -0.89 8.00
CA PHE A 195 -27.25 -0.96 7.00
C PHE A 195 -26.14 0.05 7.30
N ALA A 196 -26.49 1.19 7.89
CA ALA A 196 -25.51 2.13 8.41
C ALA A 196 -24.57 1.52 9.46
N GLN A 197 -25.07 0.69 10.38
CA GLN A 197 -24.24 -0.01 11.37
C GLN A 197 -23.24 -0.97 10.70
N GLU A 198 -23.65 -1.69 9.66
CA GLU A 198 -22.75 -2.55 8.88
C GLU A 198 -21.65 -1.71 8.18
N ILE A 199 -22.04 -0.63 7.50
CA ILE A 199 -21.09 0.29 6.83
C ILE A 199 -20.14 0.93 7.84
N SER A 200 -20.62 1.29 9.04
CA SER A 200 -19.79 1.86 10.10
C SER A 200 -18.67 0.91 10.53
N GLY A 201 -18.94 -0.40 10.51
CA GLY A 201 -17.93 -1.43 10.74
C GLY A 201 -16.81 -1.37 9.70
N TRP A 202 -17.16 -1.33 8.40
CA TRP A 202 -16.19 -1.19 7.31
C TRP A 202 -15.37 0.09 7.42
N ARG A 203 -16.03 1.23 7.67
CA ARG A 203 -15.36 2.52 7.83
C ARG A 203 -14.41 2.55 9.01
N THR A 204 -14.82 1.94 10.14
CA THR A 204 -13.97 1.89 11.34
C THR A 204 -12.71 1.06 11.11
N SER A 205 -12.78 -0.06 10.36
CA SER A 205 -11.59 -0.81 9.96
C SER A 205 -10.60 0.09 9.20
N LEU A 206 -11.06 0.82 8.18
CA LEU A 206 -10.20 1.74 7.42
C LEU A 206 -9.61 2.86 8.27
N ALA A 207 -10.38 3.41 9.22
CA ALA A 207 -9.86 4.43 10.15
C ALA A 207 -8.73 3.87 11.02
N ARG A 208 -8.87 2.63 11.51
CA ARG A 208 -7.83 1.93 12.26
C ARG A 208 -6.61 1.62 11.42
N ASP A 209 -6.79 1.15 10.20
CA ASP A 209 -5.68 0.90 9.27
C ASP A 209 -4.90 2.19 8.98
N ARG A 210 -5.58 3.32 8.82
CA ARG A 210 -4.94 4.63 8.67
C ARG A 210 -4.11 5.01 9.89
N GLU A 211 -4.58 4.71 11.10
CA GLU A 211 -3.81 4.90 12.34
C GLU A 211 -2.56 4.01 12.35
N LEU A 212 -2.67 2.73 11.99
CA LEU A 212 -1.55 1.78 11.93
C LEU A 212 -0.50 2.22 10.89
N LEU A 213 -0.93 2.61 9.69
CA LEU A 213 -0.04 3.14 8.64
C LEU A 213 0.67 4.41 9.11
N THR A 214 -0.05 5.31 9.77
CA THR A 214 0.55 6.55 10.31
C THR A 214 1.57 6.26 11.40
N ALA A 215 1.30 5.29 12.28
CA ALA A 215 2.22 4.87 13.33
C ALA A 215 3.51 4.23 12.78
N ALA A 216 3.48 3.69 11.57
CA ALA A 216 4.65 3.11 10.92
C ALA A 216 5.58 4.14 10.24
N LEU A 217 5.15 5.39 10.07
CA LEU A 217 5.94 6.42 9.38
C LEU A 217 7.18 6.90 10.19
N PRO A 218 7.12 7.14 11.51
CA PRO A 218 8.28 7.65 12.24
C PRO A 218 9.54 6.76 12.09
N PRO A 219 9.50 5.42 12.26
CA PRO A 219 10.66 4.57 12.02
C PRO A 219 11.18 4.63 10.57
N LEU A 220 10.30 4.71 9.57
CA LEU A 220 10.69 4.86 8.17
C LEU A 220 11.39 6.20 7.86
N ARG A 221 11.25 7.20 8.72
CA ARG A 221 11.89 8.51 8.55
C ARG A 221 13.31 8.56 9.11
N GLU A 222 13.79 7.51 9.77
CA GLU A 222 15.17 7.38 10.24
C GLU A 222 16.08 6.86 9.12
N LEU A 223 17.12 7.63 8.77
CA LEU A 223 17.94 7.40 7.58
C LEU A 223 19.31 6.81 7.93
N ALA A 224 19.72 5.78 7.19
CA ALA A 224 21.02 5.13 7.31
C ALA A 224 22.19 6.01 6.81
N LEU A 225 21.91 7.00 5.96
CA LEU A 225 22.93 7.82 5.28
C LEU A 225 23.85 8.52 6.28
N GLY A 226 25.14 8.48 5.99
CA GLY A 226 26.22 8.88 6.87
C GLY A 226 26.89 7.72 7.62
N GLY A 227 26.33 6.50 7.59
CA GLY A 227 26.96 5.30 8.11
C GLY A 227 28.09 4.78 7.22
N THR A 228 28.07 5.15 5.96
CA THR A 228 29.02 4.73 4.91
C THR A 228 29.13 3.19 4.78
N ALA A 229 30.33 2.62 4.77
CA ALA A 229 30.55 1.22 4.42
C ALA A 229 29.95 0.22 5.43
N VAL A 230 30.11 0.48 6.75
CA VAL A 230 29.76 -0.47 7.82
C VAL A 230 29.06 0.19 9.03
N GLY A 231 28.79 1.49 8.97
CA GLY A 231 28.14 2.23 10.07
C GLY A 231 29.04 3.20 10.83
N THR A 232 30.34 3.22 10.55
CA THR A 232 31.32 4.07 11.26
C THR A 232 31.41 5.49 10.72
N GLY A 233 30.82 5.78 9.56
CA GLY A 233 30.94 7.08 8.90
C GLY A 233 32.29 7.35 8.26
N LEU A 234 33.08 6.31 7.97
CA LEU A 234 34.42 6.45 7.38
C LEU A 234 34.35 7.30 6.09
N ASN A 235 35.25 8.32 6.00
CA ASN A 235 35.37 9.26 4.88
C ASN A 235 34.18 10.26 4.72
N ALA A 236 33.19 10.26 5.58
CA ALA A 236 32.22 11.34 5.66
C ALA A 236 32.69 12.44 6.63
N PRO A 237 32.48 13.73 6.34
CA PRO A 237 32.81 14.79 7.30
C PRO A 237 31.87 14.77 8.50
N ASP A 238 32.32 15.26 9.62
CA ASP A 238 31.52 15.37 10.84
C ASP A 238 30.23 16.16 10.56
N GLY A 239 29.08 15.59 10.97
CA GLY A 239 27.77 16.22 10.79
C GLY A 239 27.11 15.99 9.45
N PHE A 240 27.74 15.26 8.50
CA PHE A 240 27.18 14.95 7.20
C PHE A 240 25.82 14.23 7.32
N ASP A 241 25.70 13.27 8.22
CA ASP A 241 24.49 12.51 8.48
C ASP A 241 23.28 13.41 8.86
N ARG A 242 23.52 14.39 9.70
CA ARG A 242 22.49 15.37 10.11
C ARG A 242 22.16 16.36 9.00
N ALA A 243 23.19 16.89 8.34
CA ALA A 243 23.02 17.86 7.27
C ALA A 243 22.26 17.27 6.08
N VAL A 244 22.60 16.04 5.66
CA VAL A 244 21.90 15.38 4.55
C VAL A 244 20.46 14.99 4.89
N ALA A 245 20.20 14.52 6.12
CA ALA A 245 18.84 14.22 6.56
C ALA A 245 17.96 15.49 6.60
N ALA A 246 18.50 16.62 7.07
CA ALA A 246 17.81 17.91 7.04
C ALA A 246 17.51 18.38 5.61
N ALA A 247 18.47 18.24 4.68
CA ALA A 247 18.25 18.56 3.28
C ALA A 247 17.20 17.66 2.62
N ILE A 248 17.17 16.35 2.94
CA ILE A 248 16.10 15.44 2.48
C ILE A 248 14.75 15.88 3.02
N ALA A 249 14.68 16.25 4.31
CA ALA A 249 13.45 16.74 4.93
C ALA A 249 12.92 17.99 4.24
N GLU A 250 13.79 18.95 3.92
CA GLU A 250 13.43 20.17 3.18
C GLU A 250 12.93 19.86 1.76
N LEU A 251 13.66 19.02 1.01
CA LEU A 251 13.32 18.67 -0.37
C LEU A 251 11.99 17.90 -0.49
N THR A 252 11.66 17.10 0.51
CA THR A 252 10.45 16.26 0.49
C THR A 252 9.26 16.87 1.25
N GLY A 253 9.50 17.84 2.12
CA GLY A 253 8.50 18.35 3.07
C GLY A 253 8.10 17.34 4.14
N LYS A 254 8.90 16.28 4.37
CA LYS A 254 8.65 15.24 5.36
C LYS A 254 9.75 15.27 6.44
N PRO A 255 9.44 14.99 7.71
CA PRO A 255 10.39 15.14 8.82
C PRO A 255 11.38 13.94 8.90
N PHE A 256 12.18 13.75 7.86
CA PHE A 256 13.28 12.79 7.89
C PHE A 256 14.38 13.21 8.86
N VAL A 257 14.95 12.23 9.54
CA VAL A 257 16.03 12.41 10.51
C VAL A 257 17.14 11.37 10.30
N THR A 258 18.33 11.64 10.85
CA THR A 258 19.41 10.65 10.85
C THR A 258 19.11 9.55 11.86
N ALA A 259 19.30 8.27 11.47
CA ALA A 259 19.15 7.14 12.40
C ALA A 259 20.15 7.24 13.53
N SER A 260 19.70 6.96 14.75
CA SER A 260 20.51 7.03 15.96
C SER A 260 21.63 5.97 16.02
N ASN A 261 21.42 4.83 15.35
CA ASN A 261 22.39 3.75 15.24
C ASN A 261 22.56 3.33 13.77
N LYS A 262 23.70 3.69 13.18
CA LYS A 262 24.00 3.39 11.78
C LYS A 262 24.27 1.90 11.51
N PHE A 263 24.77 1.16 12.50
CA PHE A 263 24.98 -0.28 12.38
C PHE A 263 23.65 -1.02 12.24
N HIS A 264 22.65 -0.64 13.04
CA HIS A 264 21.28 -1.12 12.92
C HIS A 264 20.67 -0.74 11.55
N ALA A 265 20.75 0.53 11.18
CA ALA A 265 20.10 1.05 9.97
C ALA A 265 20.64 0.43 8.66
N LEU A 266 21.92 -0.01 8.63
CA LEU A 266 22.48 -0.71 7.47
C LEU A 266 22.00 -2.15 7.39
N THR A 267 21.81 -2.83 8.52
CA THR A 267 21.60 -4.27 8.62
C THR A 267 20.12 -4.63 8.78
N SER A 268 19.42 -3.98 9.70
CA SER A 268 18.01 -4.27 9.96
C SER A 268 17.08 -3.63 8.91
N LYS A 269 15.95 -4.28 8.68
CA LYS A 269 14.84 -3.80 7.84
C LYS A 269 13.50 -3.96 8.57
N ASP A 270 13.55 -3.97 9.89
CA ASP A 270 12.39 -4.13 10.77
C ASP A 270 11.37 -3.00 10.60
N GLU A 271 11.81 -1.79 10.27
CA GLU A 271 10.92 -0.67 9.98
C GLU A 271 10.05 -0.95 8.74
N LEU A 272 10.64 -1.57 7.70
CA LEU A 272 9.89 -1.98 6.51
C LEU A 272 8.96 -3.17 6.80
N VAL A 273 9.37 -4.11 7.65
CA VAL A 273 8.51 -5.23 8.10
C VAL A 273 7.32 -4.69 8.88
N PHE A 274 7.55 -3.78 9.81
CA PHE A 274 6.49 -3.17 10.60
C PHE A 274 5.50 -2.40 9.71
N ALA A 275 6.01 -1.56 8.82
CA ALA A 275 5.19 -0.79 7.90
C ALA A 275 4.42 -1.70 6.92
N HIS A 276 5.04 -2.77 6.40
CA HIS A 276 4.36 -3.72 5.53
C HIS A 276 3.30 -4.53 6.30
N GLY A 277 3.52 -4.80 7.57
CA GLY A 277 2.51 -5.38 8.46
C GLY A 277 1.24 -4.52 8.55
N ALA A 278 1.38 -3.20 8.61
CA ALA A 278 0.24 -2.27 8.54
C ALA A 278 -0.44 -2.28 7.16
N VAL A 279 0.35 -2.34 6.07
CA VAL A 279 -0.19 -2.51 4.70
C VAL A 279 -0.96 -3.82 4.55
N LYS A 280 -0.47 -4.91 5.17
CA LYS A 280 -1.16 -6.20 5.19
C LYS A 280 -2.47 -6.13 5.99
N ALA A 281 -2.50 -5.44 7.14
CA ALA A 281 -3.74 -5.26 7.91
C ALA A 281 -4.82 -4.60 7.06
N LEU A 282 -4.49 -3.51 6.38
CA LEU A 282 -5.38 -2.86 5.42
C LEU A 282 -5.84 -3.81 4.30
N ALA A 283 -4.94 -4.63 3.75
CA ALA A 283 -5.30 -5.61 2.72
C ALA A 283 -6.31 -6.65 3.24
N CYS A 284 -6.18 -7.10 4.50
CA CYS A 284 -7.14 -8.01 5.14
C CYS A 284 -8.52 -7.36 5.27
N ASP A 285 -8.59 -6.12 5.72
CA ASP A 285 -9.84 -5.41 5.89
C ASP A 285 -10.50 -5.04 4.55
N MET A 286 -9.71 -4.68 3.54
CA MET A 286 -10.20 -4.50 2.18
C MET A 286 -10.76 -5.80 1.57
N MET A 287 -10.12 -6.94 1.83
CA MET A 287 -10.65 -8.25 1.41
C MET A 287 -11.99 -8.56 2.08
N LYS A 288 -12.11 -8.31 3.37
CA LYS A 288 -13.36 -8.48 4.12
C LYS A 288 -14.46 -7.58 3.57
N LEU A 289 -14.20 -6.29 3.40
CA LEU A 289 -15.14 -5.31 2.85
C LEU A 289 -15.61 -5.72 1.45
N ALA A 290 -14.70 -6.06 0.55
CA ALA A 290 -15.00 -6.48 -0.81
C ALA A 290 -15.85 -7.76 -0.84
N ASN A 291 -15.59 -8.73 0.05
CA ASN A 291 -16.39 -9.95 0.16
C ASN A 291 -17.80 -9.68 0.69
N ASP A 292 -17.96 -8.81 1.69
CA ASP A 292 -19.29 -8.42 2.17
C ASP A 292 -20.11 -7.77 1.05
N VAL A 293 -19.53 -6.81 0.34
CA VAL A 293 -20.19 -6.16 -0.81
C VAL A 293 -20.60 -7.19 -1.87
N ARG A 294 -19.73 -8.15 -2.20
CA ARG A 294 -20.03 -9.23 -3.14
C ARG A 294 -21.21 -10.08 -2.69
N TRP A 295 -21.23 -10.46 -1.41
CA TRP A 295 -22.32 -11.25 -0.86
C TRP A 295 -23.63 -10.48 -0.87
N LEU A 296 -23.64 -9.25 -0.40
CA LEU A 296 -24.85 -8.41 -0.36
C LEU A 296 -25.41 -8.15 -1.77
N ALA A 297 -24.56 -8.01 -2.78
CA ALA A 297 -24.93 -7.78 -4.18
C ALA A 297 -25.25 -9.07 -4.95
N SER A 298 -25.10 -10.26 -4.35
CA SER A 298 -25.26 -11.54 -5.04
C SER A 298 -26.67 -11.75 -5.57
N GLY A 299 -26.78 -12.36 -6.74
CA GLY A 299 -28.07 -12.68 -7.36
C GLY A 299 -28.21 -12.02 -8.74
N PRO A 300 -29.15 -11.09 -8.95
CA PRO A 300 -30.00 -10.37 -7.98
C PRO A 300 -31.26 -11.11 -7.49
N ARG A 301 -31.72 -12.16 -8.20
CA ARG A 301 -32.97 -12.84 -7.86
C ARG A 301 -32.83 -14.11 -7.01
N THR A 302 -31.70 -14.83 -7.18
CA THR A 302 -31.43 -16.12 -6.51
C THR A 302 -30.32 -16.05 -5.49
N GLY A 303 -29.85 -14.86 -5.15
CA GLY A 303 -28.87 -14.59 -4.08
C GLY A 303 -29.47 -13.63 -3.05
N LEU A 304 -28.60 -12.93 -2.28
CA LEU A 304 -29.07 -12.00 -1.25
C LEU A 304 -29.80 -10.80 -1.85
N GLY A 305 -29.21 -10.14 -2.84
CA GLY A 305 -29.81 -9.03 -3.55
C GLY A 305 -30.14 -7.82 -2.65
N GLU A 306 -29.45 -7.65 -1.54
CA GLU A 306 -29.71 -6.59 -0.56
C GLU A 306 -29.13 -5.23 -0.97
N ILE A 307 -28.13 -5.22 -1.86
CA ILE A 307 -27.59 -4.01 -2.46
C ILE A 307 -27.47 -4.16 -3.98
N THR A 308 -27.39 -3.03 -4.66
CA THR A 308 -26.94 -2.95 -6.05
C THR A 308 -25.61 -2.22 -6.11
N ILE A 309 -24.76 -2.61 -7.07
CA ILE A 309 -23.48 -2.00 -7.38
C ILE A 309 -23.46 -1.56 -8.84
N PRO A 310 -22.58 -0.62 -9.24
CA PRO A 310 -22.48 -0.18 -10.63
C PRO A 310 -22.18 -1.32 -11.60
N ALA A 311 -22.84 -1.30 -12.75
CA ALA A 311 -22.58 -2.19 -13.88
C ALA A 311 -21.49 -1.55 -14.76
N ASN A 312 -20.23 -1.95 -14.57
CA ASN A 312 -19.10 -1.32 -15.26
C ASN A 312 -18.76 -1.99 -16.60
N GLU A 313 -19.10 -3.28 -16.75
CA GLU A 313 -18.76 -4.08 -17.92
C GLU A 313 -19.68 -5.30 -18.07
N PRO A 314 -19.81 -5.89 -19.26
CA PRO A 314 -20.51 -7.15 -19.44
C PRO A 314 -19.85 -8.28 -18.66
N GLY A 315 -20.64 -9.00 -17.85
CA GLY A 315 -20.12 -10.03 -16.93
C GLY A 315 -20.00 -11.43 -17.53
N SER A 316 -20.43 -11.65 -18.80
CA SER A 316 -20.41 -12.96 -19.43
C SER A 316 -20.46 -12.88 -20.95
N SER A 317 -19.72 -13.75 -21.62
CA SER A 317 -19.74 -13.88 -23.09
C SER A 317 -20.98 -14.66 -23.60
N ILE A 318 -21.67 -15.41 -22.74
CA ILE A 318 -22.79 -16.29 -23.14
C ILE A 318 -24.07 -16.06 -22.36
N MET A 319 -24.06 -15.25 -21.30
CA MET A 319 -25.23 -14.91 -20.46
C MET A 319 -25.54 -13.41 -20.57
N PRO A 320 -26.39 -12.98 -21.51
CA PRO A 320 -26.69 -11.56 -21.70
C PRO A 320 -27.30 -10.92 -20.44
N GLY A 321 -26.80 -9.73 -20.09
CA GLY A 321 -27.29 -9.00 -18.93
C GLY A 321 -26.70 -9.41 -17.58
N LYS A 322 -25.80 -10.41 -17.55
CA LYS A 322 -25.06 -10.76 -16.31
C LYS A 322 -24.03 -9.69 -15.99
N VAL A 323 -24.06 -9.19 -14.76
CA VAL A 323 -23.08 -8.24 -14.22
C VAL A 323 -22.36 -8.91 -13.06
N ASN A 324 -21.02 -8.87 -13.06
CA ASN A 324 -20.20 -9.44 -12.00
C ASN A 324 -19.67 -8.34 -11.07
N PRO A 325 -19.36 -8.66 -9.80
CA PRO A 325 -18.77 -7.71 -8.85
C PRO A 325 -17.24 -7.58 -9.07
N THR A 326 -16.82 -7.21 -10.30
CA THR A 326 -15.43 -7.29 -10.76
C THR A 326 -14.48 -6.40 -9.98
N GLN A 327 -14.94 -5.25 -9.47
CA GLN A 327 -14.13 -4.40 -8.60
C GLN A 327 -13.81 -5.10 -7.27
N CYS A 328 -14.77 -5.81 -6.69
CA CYS A 328 -14.54 -6.62 -5.49
C CYS A 328 -13.54 -7.76 -5.76
N GLU A 329 -13.65 -8.41 -6.93
CA GLU A 329 -12.72 -9.48 -7.33
C GLU A 329 -11.30 -8.95 -7.48
N ALA A 330 -11.12 -7.80 -8.13
CA ALA A 330 -9.82 -7.15 -8.28
C ALA A 330 -9.20 -6.81 -6.91
N VAL A 331 -9.95 -6.23 -5.99
CA VAL A 331 -9.49 -5.92 -4.63
C VAL A 331 -9.03 -7.17 -3.89
N THR A 332 -9.81 -8.26 -3.96
CA THR A 332 -9.44 -9.51 -3.27
C THR A 332 -8.17 -10.14 -3.86
N MET A 333 -7.96 -10.09 -5.18
CA MET A 333 -6.71 -10.54 -5.81
C MET A 333 -5.52 -9.69 -5.40
N VAL A 334 -5.67 -8.37 -5.35
CA VAL A 334 -4.62 -7.46 -4.87
C VAL A 334 -4.27 -7.76 -3.40
N ALA A 335 -5.28 -7.98 -2.55
CA ALA A 335 -5.05 -8.34 -1.15
C ALA A 335 -4.24 -9.64 -1.00
N VAL A 336 -4.52 -10.66 -1.80
CA VAL A 336 -3.72 -11.91 -1.84
C VAL A 336 -2.27 -11.62 -2.21
N GLN A 337 -2.03 -10.78 -3.23
CA GLN A 337 -0.67 -10.41 -3.65
C GLN A 337 0.08 -9.69 -2.53
N VAL A 338 -0.57 -8.74 -1.85
CA VAL A 338 0.01 -8.01 -0.69
C VAL A 338 0.40 -8.96 0.44
N MET A 339 -0.46 -9.94 0.76
CA MET A 339 -0.17 -10.95 1.79
C MET A 339 1.03 -11.83 1.39
N GLY A 340 1.17 -12.19 0.12
CA GLY A 340 2.32 -12.91 -0.41
C GLY A 340 3.61 -12.08 -0.32
N ASN A 341 3.53 -10.80 -0.66
CA ASN A 341 4.65 -9.86 -0.56
C ASN A 341 5.10 -9.65 0.90
N ASP A 342 4.17 -9.69 1.86
CA ASP A 342 4.50 -9.58 3.28
C ASP A 342 5.43 -10.69 3.75
N ALA A 343 5.17 -11.92 3.31
CA ALA A 343 6.08 -13.03 3.58
C ALA A 343 7.46 -12.81 2.96
N ALA A 344 7.52 -12.33 1.71
CA ALA A 344 8.78 -12.03 1.03
C ALA A 344 9.57 -10.93 1.75
N VAL A 345 8.90 -9.84 2.18
CA VAL A 345 9.53 -8.74 2.94
C VAL A 345 10.07 -9.25 4.28
N GLY A 346 9.30 -10.02 5.04
CA GLY A 346 9.73 -10.57 6.33
C GLY A 346 10.94 -11.50 6.22
N ILE A 347 10.93 -12.42 5.23
CA ILE A 347 12.05 -13.33 4.99
C ILE A 347 13.28 -12.55 4.55
N ALA A 348 13.15 -11.60 3.60
CA ALA A 348 14.26 -10.78 3.13
C ALA A 348 14.88 -9.94 4.25
N ALA A 349 14.06 -9.35 5.11
CA ALA A 349 14.52 -8.58 6.25
C ALA A 349 15.32 -9.41 7.26
N SER A 350 14.97 -10.70 7.43
CA SER A 350 15.66 -11.62 8.36
C SER A 350 17.06 -12.07 7.90
N GLN A 351 17.46 -11.72 6.66
CA GLN A 351 18.71 -12.21 6.04
C GLN A 351 19.92 -11.26 6.22
N GLY A 352 19.84 -10.28 7.12
CA GLY A 352 21.00 -9.43 7.47
C GLY A 352 22.10 -10.26 8.12
N ASN A 353 23.36 -10.11 7.62
CA ASN A 353 24.52 -10.78 8.16
C ASN A 353 25.56 -9.72 8.54
N PHE A 354 25.98 -9.70 9.81
CA PHE A 354 26.90 -8.71 10.35
C PHE A 354 26.42 -7.27 10.04
N GLU A 355 27.17 -6.48 9.30
CA GLU A 355 26.94 -5.06 9.11
C GLU A 355 26.13 -4.71 7.85
N LEU A 356 25.52 -5.71 7.14
CA LEU A 356 24.72 -5.43 5.94
C LEU A 356 23.65 -6.48 5.68
N ASN A 357 22.49 -6.03 5.25
CA ASN A 357 21.46 -6.87 4.61
C ASN A 357 21.70 -6.84 3.08
N VAL A 358 21.74 -8.00 2.44
CA VAL A 358 21.93 -8.15 0.99
C VAL A 358 20.69 -8.69 0.26
N PHE A 359 19.50 -8.43 0.80
CA PHE A 359 18.20 -8.71 0.21
C PHE A 359 17.36 -7.42 0.00
N MET A 360 18.03 -6.27 0.04
CA MET A 360 17.37 -4.96 -0.01
C MET A 360 16.56 -4.72 -1.29
N PRO A 361 17.01 -5.08 -2.51
CA PRO A 361 16.22 -4.87 -3.72
C PRO A 361 14.88 -5.62 -3.72
N VAL A 362 14.85 -6.88 -3.29
CA VAL A 362 13.60 -7.66 -3.22
C VAL A 362 12.67 -7.14 -2.12
N CYS A 363 13.23 -6.68 -1.00
CA CYS A 363 12.46 -6.05 0.08
C CYS A 363 11.76 -4.77 -0.43
N ALA A 364 12.51 -3.88 -1.07
CA ALA A 364 12.00 -2.63 -1.65
C ALA A 364 10.93 -2.88 -2.72
N TYR A 365 11.18 -3.81 -3.64
CA TYR A 365 10.27 -4.14 -4.73
C TYR A 365 8.91 -4.63 -4.21
N ASN A 366 8.90 -5.61 -3.30
CA ASN A 366 7.66 -6.16 -2.76
C ASN A 366 6.90 -5.13 -1.92
N PHE A 367 7.61 -4.32 -1.13
CA PHE A 367 6.99 -3.24 -0.36
C PHE A 367 6.28 -2.23 -1.27
N LEU A 368 7.00 -1.69 -2.23
CA LEU A 368 6.48 -0.65 -3.14
C LEU A 368 5.38 -1.19 -4.07
N GLN A 369 5.50 -2.44 -4.54
CA GLN A 369 4.44 -3.10 -5.30
C GLN A 369 3.15 -3.20 -4.48
N SER A 370 3.25 -3.61 -3.21
CA SER A 370 2.10 -3.72 -2.31
C SER A 370 1.39 -2.39 -2.12
N VAL A 371 2.15 -1.34 -1.81
CA VAL A 371 1.60 0.01 -1.60
C VAL A 371 0.94 0.53 -2.86
N ARG A 372 1.59 0.38 -4.02
CA ARG A 372 1.06 0.83 -5.30
C ARG A 372 -0.23 0.11 -5.67
N LEU A 373 -0.21 -1.23 -5.70
CA LEU A 373 -1.38 -2.02 -6.07
C LEU A 373 -2.56 -1.77 -5.15
N LEU A 374 -2.32 -1.69 -3.84
CA LEU A 374 -3.39 -1.50 -2.87
C LEU A 374 -4.00 -0.09 -2.96
N SER A 375 -3.18 0.95 -3.12
CA SER A 375 -3.69 2.31 -3.29
C SER A 375 -4.50 2.47 -4.59
N GLU A 376 -4.05 1.87 -5.70
CA GLU A 376 -4.76 1.88 -6.98
C GLU A 376 -6.07 1.07 -6.91
N ALA A 377 -6.04 -0.10 -6.26
CA ALA A 377 -7.23 -0.93 -6.07
C ALA A 377 -8.29 -0.24 -5.20
N ILE A 378 -7.89 0.42 -4.10
CA ILE A 378 -8.78 1.19 -3.23
C ILE A 378 -9.41 2.35 -4.01
N ALA A 379 -8.62 3.12 -4.76
CA ALA A 379 -9.12 4.24 -5.55
C ALA A 379 -10.09 3.78 -6.66
N SER A 380 -9.78 2.65 -7.32
CA SER A 380 -10.66 2.06 -8.33
C SER A 380 -11.97 1.56 -7.71
N PHE A 381 -11.88 0.85 -6.59
CA PHE A 381 -13.04 0.34 -5.85
C PHE A 381 -13.93 1.49 -5.34
N ASP A 382 -13.35 2.53 -4.78
CA ASP A 382 -14.07 3.72 -4.32
C ASP A 382 -14.89 4.33 -5.46
N LYS A 383 -14.22 4.64 -6.56
CA LYS A 383 -14.82 5.31 -7.72
C LYS A 383 -15.85 4.45 -8.46
N ASN A 384 -15.54 3.17 -8.67
CA ASN A 384 -16.31 2.32 -9.59
C ASN A 384 -17.23 1.31 -8.89
N CYS A 385 -17.22 1.26 -7.55
CA CYS A 385 -18.06 0.37 -6.77
C CYS A 385 -18.68 1.09 -5.58
N ALA A 386 -17.89 1.50 -4.58
CA ALA A 386 -18.39 1.99 -3.29
C ALA A 386 -19.29 3.22 -3.44
N SER A 387 -18.90 4.22 -4.23
CA SER A 387 -19.70 5.43 -4.47
C SER A 387 -21.07 5.17 -5.13
N GLY A 388 -21.21 4.02 -5.77
CA GLY A 388 -22.43 3.61 -6.46
C GLY A 388 -23.26 2.55 -5.74
N ILE A 389 -22.89 2.14 -4.54
CA ILE A 389 -23.69 1.19 -3.74
C ILE A 389 -25.07 1.81 -3.43
N ARG A 390 -26.13 1.03 -3.62
CA ARG A 390 -27.50 1.42 -3.24
C ARG A 390 -28.19 0.27 -2.50
N ALA A 391 -28.83 0.58 -1.38
CA ALA A 391 -29.61 -0.38 -0.64
C ALA A 391 -30.87 -0.79 -1.43
N ASN A 392 -31.14 -2.07 -1.53
CA ASN A 392 -32.41 -2.61 -1.94
C ASN A 392 -33.32 -2.70 -0.71
N ARG A 393 -33.96 -1.58 -0.38
CA ARG A 393 -34.76 -1.41 0.84
C ARG A 393 -35.88 -2.44 0.94
N GLU A 394 -36.56 -2.75 -0.18
CA GLU A 394 -37.62 -3.74 -0.20
C GLU A 394 -37.11 -5.13 0.15
N ARG A 395 -35.97 -5.53 -0.43
CA ARG A 395 -35.36 -6.83 -0.16
C ARG A 395 -34.84 -6.95 1.27
N MET A 396 -34.24 -5.88 1.79
CA MET A 396 -33.79 -5.84 3.18
C MET A 396 -34.99 -5.96 4.15
N ASP A 397 -36.05 -5.20 3.94
CA ASP A 397 -37.27 -5.27 4.78
C ASP A 397 -37.93 -6.65 4.71
N GLU A 398 -38.08 -7.22 3.51
CA GLU A 398 -38.61 -8.59 3.34
C GLU A 398 -37.79 -9.61 4.14
N ASN A 399 -36.45 -9.56 4.05
CA ASN A 399 -35.59 -10.46 4.77
C ASN A 399 -35.70 -10.31 6.30
N VAL A 400 -35.79 -9.08 6.80
CA VAL A 400 -36.00 -8.81 8.24
C VAL A 400 -37.33 -9.43 8.70
N ARG A 401 -38.40 -9.15 8.00
CA ARG A 401 -39.75 -9.65 8.42
C ARG A 401 -39.86 -11.17 8.37
N ARG A 402 -39.10 -11.84 7.53
CA ARG A 402 -39.06 -13.31 7.42
C ARG A 402 -38.08 -13.95 8.38
N SER A 403 -37.22 -13.19 9.04
CA SER A 403 -36.19 -13.73 9.94
C SER A 403 -36.85 -14.34 11.21
N LEU A 404 -36.52 -15.59 11.46
CA LEU A 404 -36.92 -16.26 12.72
C LEU A 404 -36.18 -15.69 13.93
N MET A 405 -35.06 -14.95 13.73
CA MET A 405 -34.27 -14.39 14.83
C MET A 405 -34.92 -13.18 15.51
N LEU A 406 -36.00 -12.64 14.93
CA LEU A 406 -36.85 -11.67 15.60
C LEU A 406 -37.46 -12.21 16.89
N VAL A 407 -37.58 -13.52 17.03
CA VAL A 407 -38.04 -14.20 18.24
C VAL A 407 -37.22 -13.82 19.49
N THR A 408 -35.97 -13.38 19.31
CA THR A 408 -35.07 -12.97 20.39
C THR A 408 -35.68 -11.82 21.22
N ALA A 409 -36.48 -10.95 20.63
CA ALA A 409 -37.19 -9.89 21.35
C ALA A 409 -38.16 -10.42 22.42
N LEU A 410 -38.63 -11.65 22.26
CA LEU A 410 -39.56 -12.29 23.19
C LEU A 410 -38.87 -12.88 24.45
N ASN A 411 -37.57 -13.08 24.43
CA ASN A 411 -36.83 -13.75 25.53
C ASN A 411 -37.10 -13.11 26.91
N PRO A 412 -37.11 -11.77 27.07
CA PRO A 412 -37.38 -11.15 28.37
C PRO A 412 -38.84 -11.32 28.85
N HIS A 413 -39.79 -11.64 27.93
CA HIS A 413 -41.24 -11.69 28.21
C HIS A 413 -41.74 -13.11 28.48
N ILE A 414 -41.26 -14.10 27.71
CA ILE A 414 -41.74 -15.48 27.78
C ILE A 414 -40.67 -16.52 28.08
N GLY A 415 -39.43 -16.08 28.23
CA GLY A 415 -38.26 -16.94 28.47
C GLY A 415 -37.74 -17.59 27.17
N TYR A 416 -36.46 -17.97 27.22
CA TYR A 416 -35.70 -18.54 26.08
C TYR A 416 -36.39 -19.81 25.51
N GLU A 417 -36.83 -20.71 26.39
CA GLU A 417 -37.40 -22.01 25.95
C GLU A 417 -38.71 -21.82 25.13
N ASN A 418 -39.60 -20.91 25.54
CA ASN A 418 -40.80 -20.62 24.81
C ASN A 418 -40.51 -19.91 23.49
N ALA A 419 -39.56 -18.96 23.48
CA ALA A 419 -39.09 -18.32 22.25
C ALA A 419 -38.52 -19.37 21.26
N ALA A 420 -37.68 -20.31 21.75
CA ALA A 420 -37.19 -21.39 20.93
C ALA A 420 -38.27 -22.33 20.38
N ARG A 421 -39.34 -22.58 21.15
CA ARG A 421 -40.53 -23.34 20.67
C ARG A 421 -41.24 -22.61 19.52
N ILE A 422 -41.40 -21.29 19.62
CA ILE A 422 -42.00 -20.48 18.53
C ILE A 422 -41.13 -20.57 17.28
N ALA A 423 -39.84 -20.35 17.36
CA ALA A 423 -38.92 -20.40 16.20
C ALA A 423 -38.92 -21.78 15.54
N LYS A 424 -38.84 -22.86 16.32
CA LYS A 424 -38.90 -24.26 15.82
C LYS A 424 -40.21 -24.55 15.11
N LYS A 425 -41.34 -24.15 15.68
CA LYS A 425 -42.68 -24.37 15.07
C LYS A 425 -42.78 -23.55 13.79
N ALA A 426 -42.39 -22.29 13.81
CA ALA A 426 -42.45 -21.43 12.63
C ALA A 426 -41.63 -22.02 11.47
N TYR A 427 -40.40 -22.53 11.77
CA TYR A 427 -39.53 -23.18 10.77
C TYR A 427 -40.14 -24.49 10.23
N ALA A 428 -40.60 -25.38 11.13
CA ALA A 428 -41.07 -26.72 10.75
C ALA A 428 -42.38 -26.67 9.94
N GLU A 429 -43.25 -25.72 10.24
CA GLU A 429 -44.57 -25.61 9.62
C GLU A 429 -44.67 -24.47 8.58
N ASN A 430 -43.54 -23.80 8.27
CA ASN A 430 -43.42 -22.65 7.37
C ASN A 430 -44.41 -21.53 7.73
N LEU A 431 -44.53 -21.24 9.02
CA LEU A 431 -45.35 -20.18 9.58
C LEU A 431 -44.51 -18.92 9.85
N THR A 432 -45.20 -17.78 9.99
CA THR A 432 -44.58 -16.59 10.60
C THR A 432 -44.38 -16.81 12.12
N LEU A 433 -43.48 -16.07 12.73
CA LEU A 433 -43.32 -16.13 14.20
C LEU A 433 -44.62 -15.74 14.92
N ARG A 434 -45.37 -14.81 14.36
CA ARG A 434 -46.69 -14.37 14.89
C ARG A 434 -47.71 -15.52 14.90
N GLU A 435 -47.83 -16.21 13.77
CA GLU A 435 -48.73 -17.37 13.65
C GLU A 435 -48.34 -18.52 14.57
N ALA A 436 -47.01 -18.80 14.63
CA ALA A 436 -46.50 -19.85 15.52
C ALA A 436 -46.71 -19.51 17.00
N CYS A 437 -46.55 -18.24 17.40
CA CYS A 437 -46.81 -17.76 18.75
C CYS A 437 -48.27 -17.90 19.13
N ALA A 438 -49.17 -17.50 18.24
CA ALA A 438 -50.64 -17.65 18.44
C ALA A 438 -51.06 -19.13 18.54
N ALA A 439 -50.53 -19.99 17.67
CA ALA A 439 -50.83 -21.44 17.70
C ALA A 439 -50.25 -22.16 18.96
N LEU A 440 -49.29 -21.58 19.63
CA LEU A 440 -48.76 -22.07 20.91
C LEU A 440 -49.43 -21.40 22.12
N GLU A 441 -50.35 -20.47 21.90
CA GLU A 441 -51.07 -19.73 22.94
C GLU A 441 -50.16 -19.02 23.95
N LEU A 442 -48.97 -18.55 23.52
CA LEU A 442 -47.97 -17.98 24.40
C LEU A 442 -48.18 -16.47 24.63
N LEU A 443 -48.62 -15.72 23.61
CA LEU A 443 -48.94 -14.30 23.69
C LEU A 443 -50.12 -13.97 22.78
N PRO A 444 -50.98 -12.97 23.15
CA PRO A 444 -51.93 -12.38 22.24
C PRO A 444 -51.24 -11.73 21.03
N PRO A 445 -51.84 -11.73 19.84
CA PRO A 445 -51.24 -11.15 18.63
C PRO A 445 -50.85 -9.67 18.79
N GLU A 446 -51.66 -8.87 19.48
CA GLU A 446 -51.40 -7.45 19.72
C GLU A 446 -50.18 -7.24 20.62
N GLU A 447 -49.98 -8.12 21.59
CA GLU A 447 -48.82 -8.06 22.47
C GLU A 447 -47.55 -8.54 21.74
N PHE A 448 -47.65 -9.56 20.90
CA PHE A 448 -46.58 -10.00 20.01
C PHE A 448 -46.12 -8.83 19.14
N ASP A 449 -47.03 -8.16 18.43
CA ASP A 449 -46.72 -7.06 17.53
C ASP A 449 -46.12 -5.85 18.26
N ARG A 450 -46.46 -5.63 19.53
CA ARG A 450 -45.86 -4.59 20.37
C ARG A 450 -44.43 -4.89 20.78
N ILE A 451 -44.10 -6.17 21.02
CA ILE A 451 -42.80 -6.62 21.49
C ILE A 451 -41.84 -6.82 20.32
N VAL A 452 -42.28 -7.55 19.27
CA VAL A 452 -41.48 -7.87 18.11
C VAL A 452 -41.50 -6.71 17.12
N CYS A 453 -40.72 -5.71 17.42
CA CYS A 453 -40.55 -4.50 16.61
C CYS A 453 -39.06 -4.38 16.20
N PRO A 454 -38.73 -4.72 14.94
CA PRO A 454 -37.32 -4.71 14.49
C PRO A 454 -36.64 -3.37 14.71
N GLU A 455 -37.36 -2.26 14.60
CA GLU A 455 -36.83 -0.90 14.80
C GLU A 455 -36.35 -0.63 16.24
N ARG A 456 -36.74 -1.45 17.20
CA ARG A 456 -36.36 -1.37 18.62
C ARG A 456 -35.27 -2.37 18.98
N MET A 457 -34.83 -3.18 18.02
CA MET A 457 -33.82 -4.21 18.21
C MET A 457 -32.41 -3.74 17.77
N VAL A 458 -32.30 -2.55 17.20
CA VAL A 458 -31.08 -1.94 16.64
C VAL A 458 -30.55 -0.82 17.50
#